data_d3732b99d822280be8998f930422297f
#
_entry.id   d3732b99d822280be8998f930422297f
#
_cell.length_a   1.000
_cell.length_b   1.000
_cell.length_c   1.000
_cell.angle_alpha   90.00
_cell.angle_beta   90.00
_cell.angle_gamma   90.00
#
_symmetry.space_group_name_H-M   'P 1'
#
loop_
_entity.id
_entity.type
_entity.pdbx_description
1 polymer ?
#
loop_
_entity_poly.entity_id
_entity_poly.type
_entity_poly.pdbx_seq_one_letter_code
_entity_poly.pdbx_strand_id
1 'polypeptide(L)'
;WIVITGGIFAFIAAMGIGANDVANAYATSIGSKSLTVRQAVILASIFEAGGAILMGSHVTKTIRKGIADYQCFEDDPGSLMYGSMWVCFSVGMWLFIASKYEMPVSTTHSCVGGMIGMTLALKGPKCVIWYAEKDTFPYIGGVGGIVASWIVSPVFSAILSSSLFGFLRCSFLRSENSFS
;
A
#
# COMPACT_ATOMS: atom_id res chain seq x y z
N TRP A 1 3.39 22.12 -15.93
CA TRP A 1 2.69 21.03 -16.60
C TRP A 1 2.86 19.70 -15.86
N ILE A 2 4.05 19.35 -15.34
CA ILE A 2 4.33 18.07 -14.62
C ILE A 2 3.37 17.87 -13.42
N VAL A 3 3.11 18.90 -12.63
CA VAL A 3 2.20 18.81 -11.48
C VAL A 3 0.77 18.48 -11.90
N ILE A 4 0.29 19.12 -12.98
CA ILE A 4 -1.07 18.89 -13.50
C ILE A 4 -1.19 17.47 -14.05
N THR A 5 -0.23 17.07 -14.91
CA THR A 5 -0.21 15.71 -15.50
C THR A 5 -0.02 14.65 -14.41
N GLY A 6 0.87 14.91 -13.44
CA GLY A 6 1.07 14.04 -12.29
C GLY A 6 -0.18 13.89 -11.42
N GLY A 7 -0.94 14.97 -11.25
CA GLY A 7 -2.24 14.91 -10.56
C GLY A 7 -3.26 14.04 -11.30
N ILE A 8 -3.32 14.12 -12.62
CA ILE A 8 -4.17 13.25 -13.44
C ILE A 8 -3.76 11.78 -13.30
N PHE A 9 -2.44 11.50 -13.38
CA PHE A 9 -1.94 10.13 -13.21
C PHE A 9 -2.16 9.59 -11.81
N ALA A 10 -2.02 10.42 -10.79
CA ALA A 10 -2.33 10.05 -9.42
C ALA A 10 -3.81 9.71 -9.23
N PHE A 11 -4.71 10.47 -9.87
CA PHE A 11 -6.14 10.17 -9.87
C PHE A 11 -6.44 8.83 -10.57
N ILE A 12 -5.83 8.58 -11.73
CA ILE A 12 -5.95 7.31 -12.44
C ILE A 12 -5.41 6.15 -11.57
N ALA A 13 -4.26 6.33 -10.92
CA ALA A 13 -3.70 5.36 -10.01
C ALA A 13 -4.65 5.09 -8.82
N ALA A 14 -5.24 6.13 -8.23
CA ALA A 14 -6.22 5.99 -7.16
C ALA A 14 -7.47 5.20 -7.59
N MET A 15 -7.96 5.39 -8.81
CA MET A 15 -9.03 4.56 -9.37
C MET A 15 -8.61 3.09 -9.49
N GLY A 16 -7.39 2.81 -9.96
CA GLY A 16 -6.83 1.46 -10.04
C GLY A 16 -6.69 0.81 -8.66
N ILE A 17 -6.25 1.56 -7.65
CA ILE A 17 -6.18 1.13 -6.25
C ILE A 17 -7.57 0.74 -5.75
N GLY A 18 -8.55 1.62 -5.92
CA GLY A 18 -9.93 1.33 -5.51
C GLY A 18 -10.51 0.10 -6.19
N ALA A 19 -10.20 -0.14 -7.47
CA ALA A 19 -10.67 -1.31 -8.19
C ALA A 19 -10.04 -2.62 -7.70
N ASN A 20 -8.74 -2.64 -7.36
CA ASN A 20 -8.00 -3.84 -6.99
C ASN A 20 -8.00 -4.06 -5.47
N ASP A 21 -7.59 -3.08 -4.68
CA ASP A 21 -7.38 -3.25 -3.24
C ASP A 21 -8.70 -3.39 -2.46
N VAL A 22 -9.76 -2.69 -2.86
CA VAL A 22 -11.09 -2.86 -2.22
C VAL A 22 -11.64 -4.26 -2.48
N ALA A 23 -11.45 -4.80 -3.69
CA ALA A 23 -11.82 -6.18 -3.99
C ALA A 23 -11.06 -7.16 -3.08
N ASN A 24 -9.75 -6.99 -2.93
CA ASN A 24 -8.91 -7.84 -2.06
C ASN A 24 -9.34 -7.76 -0.59
N ALA A 25 -9.65 -6.57 -0.08
CA ALA A 25 -10.01 -6.36 1.33
C ALA A 25 -11.41 -6.92 1.68
N TYR A 26 -12.38 -6.80 0.77
CA TYR A 26 -13.78 -7.14 1.05
C TYR A 26 -14.27 -8.44 0.41
N ALA A 27 -13.45 -9.10 -0.42
CA ALA A 27 -13.84 -10.32 -1.15
C ALA A 27 -14.38 -11.41 -0.22
N THR A 28 -13.73 -11.66 0.91
CA THR A 28 -14.17 -12.67 1.87
C THR A 28 -15.50 -12.34 2.54
N SER A 29 -15.73 -11.07 2.87
CA SER A 29 -16.97 -10.60 3.49
C SER A 29 -18.15 -10.63 2.51
N ILE A 30 -17.91 -10.32 1.23
CA ILE A 30 -18.89 -10.41 0.17
C ILE A 30 -19.17 -11.88 -0.17
N GLY A 31 -18.12 -12.69 -0.28
CA GLY A 31 -18.23 -14.12 -0.58
C GLY A 31 -18.97 -14.91 0.50
N SER A 32 -18.80 -14.57 1.77
CA SER A 32 -19.57 -15.13 2.88
C SER A 32 -20.99 -14.57 3.00
N LYS A 33 -21.39 -13.65 2.14
CA LYS A 33 -22.69 -12.94 2.15
C LYS A 33 -22.94 -12.11 3.42
N SER A 34 -21.90 -11.80 4.20
CA SER A 34 -22.00 -10.92 5.37
C SER A 34 -22.22 -9.47 4.97
N LEU A 35 -21.73 -9.07 3.79
CA LEU A 35 -21.89 -7.74 3.21
C LEU A 35 -22.36 -7.85 1.76
N THR A 36 -23.20 -6.92 1.34
CA THR A 36 -23.49 -6.69 -0.08
C THR A 36 -22.37 -5.85 -0.71
N VAL A 37 -22.16 -5.95 -2.02
CA VAL A 37 -21.18 -5.14 -2.75
C VAL A 37 -21.38 -3.64 -2.48
N ARG A 38 -22.62 -3.16 -2.46
CA ARG A 38 -22.94 -1.76 -2.19
C ARG A 38 -22.50 -1.31 -0.79
N GLN A 39 -22.74 -2.14 0.24
CA GLN A 39 -22.31 -1.86 1.61
C GLN A 39 -20.78 -1.87 1.70
N ALA A 40 -20.11 -2.82 1.06
CA ALA A 40 -18.65 -2.89 1.01
C ALA A 40 -18.03 -1.65 0.39
N VAL A 41 -18.56 -1.15 -0.74
CA VAL A 41 -18.07 0.07 -1.39
C VAL A 41 -18.27 1.31 -0.52
N ILE A 42 -19.41 1.45 0.15
CA ILE A 42 -19.65 2.58 1.07
C ILE A 42 -18.67 2.53 2.25
N LEU A 43 -18.51 1.38 2.88
CA LEU A 43 -17.57 1.19 4.00
C LEU A 43 -16.13 1.46 3.55
N ALA A 44 -15.71 0.90 2.42
CA ALA A 44 -14.41 1.15 1.84
C ALA A 44 -14.15 2.65 1.63
N SER A 45 -15.10 3.38 1.05
CA SER A 45 -14.98 4.82 0.81
C SER A 45 -14.75 5.61 2.10
N ILE A 46 -15.47 5.26 3.17
CA ILE A 46 -15.33 5.93 4.47
C ILE A 46 -13.97 5.61 5.12
N PHE A 47 -13.59 4.34 5.16
CA PHE A 47 -12.36 3.92 5.85
C PHE A 47 -11.12 4.29 5.06
N GLU A 48 -11.13 4.21 3.73
CA GLU A 48 -10.02 4.65 2.88
C GLU A 48 -9.79 6.17 2.98
N ALA A 49 -10.87 6.96 2.90
CA ALA A 49 -10.77 8.40 3.08
C ALA A 49 -10.26 8.75 4.49
N GLY A 50 -10.77 8.09 5.52
CA GLY A 50 -10.32 8.27 6.89
C GLY A 50 -8.85 7.90 7.08
N GLY A 51 -8.42 6.75 6.55
CA GLY A 51 -7.02 6.30 6.57
C GLY A 51 -6.09 7.27 5.84
N ALA A 52 -6.48 7.75 4.66
CA ALA A 52 -5.71 8.71 3.89
C ALA A 52 -5.53 10.05 4.64
N ILE A 53 -6.58 10.55 5.28
CA ILE A 53 -6.52 11.81 6.05
C ILE A 53 -5.66 11.65 7.32
N LEU A 54 -5.83 10.56 8.05
CA LEU A 54 -5.18 10.38 9.35
C LEU A 54 -3.73 9.89 9.23
N MET A 55 -3.43 9.02 8.28
CA MET A 55 -2.14 8.31 8.19
C MET A 55 -1.40 8.50 6.86
N GLY A 56 -2.03 9.10 5.86
CA GLY A 56 -1.45 9.24 4.52
C GLY A 56 -0.12 9.99 4.50
N SER A 57 0.07 10.99 5.39
CA SER A 57 1.33 11.73 5.51
C SER A 57 2.49 10.82 5.97
N HIS A 58 2.24 9.89 6.87
CA HIS A 58 3.24 8.93 7.36
C HIS A 58 3.68 7.96 6.27
N VAL A 59 2.71 7.37 5.53
CA VAL A 59 2.98 6.46 4.42
C VAL A 59 3.75 7.16 3.31
N THR A 60 3.30 8.35 2.91
CA THR A 60 3.97 9.17 1.90
C THR A 60 5.40 9.49 2.29
N LYS A 61 5.65 9.88 3.54
CA LYS A 61 6.99 10.18 4.04
C LYS A 61 7.90 8.94 3.98
N THR A 62 7.39 7.77 4.34
CA THR A 62 8.15 6.52 4.32
C THR A 62 8.55 6.13 2.90
N ILE A 63 7.64 6.19 1.94
CA ILE A 63 7.92 5.89 0.53
C ILE A 63 8.89 6.94 -0.04
N ARG A 64 8.59 8.21 0.18
CA ARG A 64 9.34 9.32 -0.38
C ARG A 64 10.78 9.41 0.13
N LYS A 65 10.99 9.27 1.46
CA LYS A 65 12.31 9.41 2.11
C LYS A 65 13.00 8.08 2.43
N GLY A 66 12.31 6.96 2.26
CA GLY A 66 12.83 5.64 2.60
C GLY A 66 13.42 4.86 1.44
N ILE A 67 13.26 5.32 0.19
CA ILE A 67 13.68 4.57 -1.00
C ILE A 67 14.75 5.31 -1.79
N ALA A 68 14.50 6.56 -2.14
CA ALA A 68 15.42 7.39 -2.90
C ALA A 68 16.16 8.37 -1.98
N ASP A 69 17.47 8.49 -2.16
CA ASP A 69 18.23 9.51 -1.47
C ASP A 69 18.03 10.86 -2.17
N TYR A 70 17.44 11.80 -1.43
CA TYR A 70 17.15 13.12 -1.95
C TYR A 70 18.42 13.93 -2.28
N GLN A 71 19.51 13.69 -1.57
CA GLN A 71 20.77 14.37 -1.83
C GLN A 71 21.24 14.16 -3.26
N CYS A 72 20.98 12.98 -3.83
CA CYS A 72 21.28 12.70 -5.23
C CYS A 72 20.48 13.54 -6.23
N PHE A 73 19.38 14.16 -5.79
CA PHE A 73 18.48 14.93 -6.66
C PHE A 73 18.46 16.42 -6.33
N GLU A 74 19.33 16.90 -5.41
CA GLU A 74 19.41 18.33 -5.04
C GLU A 74 19.72 19.21 -6.25
N ASP A 75 20.64 18.77 -7.13
CA ASP A 75 21.02 19.49 -8.32
C ASP A 75 19.95 19.44 -9.43
N ASP A 76 19.03 18.46 -9.40
CA ASP A 76 18.00 18.27 -10.41
C ASP A 76 16.69 17.71 -9.81
N PRO A 77 15.96 18.54 -9.07
CA PRO A 77 14.68 18.14 -8.47
C PRO A 77 13.59 17.90 -9.54
N GLY A 78 13.78 18.44 -10.75
CA GLY A 78 12.88 18.23 -11.88
C GLY A 78 12.82 16.77 -12.31
N SER A 79 13.97 16.10 -12.37
CA SER A 79 14.06 14.66 -12.71
C SER A 79 13.33 13.79 -11.70
N LEU A 80 13.44 14.09 -10.40
CA LEU A 80 12.71 13.35 -9.36
C LEU A 80 11.19 13.50 -9.54
N MET A 81 10.73 14.72 -9.79
CA MET A 81 9.32 15.01 -9.98
C MET A 81 8.79 14.34 -11.26
N TYR A 82 9.54 14.41 -12.34
CA TYR A 82 9.21 13.76 -13.60
C TYR A 82 9.18 12.23 -13.48
N GLY A 83 10.20 11.66 -12.85
CA GLY A 83 10.26 10.21 -12.59
C GLY A 83 9.11 9.72 -11.70
N SER A 84 8.79 10.45 -10.63
CA SER A 84 7.67 10.13 -9.75
C SER A 84 6.31 10.16 -10.48
N MET A 85 6.13 11.09 -11.40
CA MET A 85 4.95 11.16 -12.27
C MET A 85 4.79 9.87 -13.09
N TRP A 86 5.89 9.39 -13.70
CA TRP A 86 5.88 8.14 -14.46
C TRP A 86 5.70 6.89 -13.60
N VAL A 87 6.18 6.90 -12.36
CA VAL A 87 5.87 5.84 -11.38
C VAL A 87 4.38 5.78 -11.11
N CYS A 88 3.73 6.92 -10.85
CA CYS A 88 2.27 6.98 -10.68
C CYS A 88 1.52 6.41 -11.89
N PHE A 89 1.91 6.81 -13.10
CA PHE A 89 1.31 6.30 -14.33
C PHE A 89 1.48 4.79 -14.47
N SER A 90 2.69 4.27 -14.28
CA SER A 90 3.01 2.86 -14.42
C SER A 90 2.26 2.00 -13.40
N VAL A 91 2.18 2.46 -12.14
CA VAL A 91 1.41 1.77 -11.09
C VAL A 91 -0.07 1.77 -11.42
N GLY A 92 -0.63 2.90 -11.86
CA GLY A 92 -2.03 2.98 -12.27
C GLY A 92 -2.36 2.02 -13.41
N MET A 93 -1.54 2.04 -14.47
CA MET A 93 -1.70 1.12 -15.61
C MET A 93 -1.60 -0.35 -15.20
N TRP A 94 -0.63 -0.68 -14.35
CA TRP A 94 -0.47 -2.03 -13.82
C TRP A 94 -1.71 -2.50 -13.04
N LEU A 95 -2.27 -1.65 -12.19
CA LEU A 95 -3.46 -1.97 -11.41
C LEU A 95 -4.69 -2.22 -12.29
N PHE A 96 -4.88 -1.43 -13.34
CA PHE A 96 -5.95 -1.67 -14.31
C PHE A 96 -5.77 -2.98 -15.08
N ILE A 97 -4.54 -3.28 -15.50
CA ILE A 97 -4.22 -4.56 -16.16
C ILE A 97 -4.50 -5.73 -15.21
N ALA A 98 -4.02 -5.65 -13.97
CA ALA A 98 -4.23 -6.67 -12.96
C ALA A 98 -5.72 -6.87 -12.64
N SER A 99 -6.48 -5.78 -12.50
CA SER A 99 -7.92 -5.84 -12.26
C SER A 99 -8.67 -6.48 -13.43
N LYS A 100 -8.26 -6.19 -14.68
CA LYS A 100 -8.85 -6.81 -15.87
C LYS A 100 -8.66 -8.33 -15.92
N TYR A 101 -7.53 -8.80 -15.42
CA TYR A 101 -7.21 -10.24 -15.36
C TYR A 101 -7.54 -10.87 -14.00
N GLU A 102 -8.29 -10.18 -13.15
CA GLU A 102 -8.70 -10.65 -11.81
C GLU A 102 -7.53 -11.08 -10.92
N MET A 103 -6.37 -10.43 -11.10
CA MET A 103 -5.18 -10.73 -10.32
C MET A 103 -5.12 -9.82 -9.07
N PRO A 104 -5.06 -10.39 -7.86
CA PRO A 104 -4.80 -9.61 -6.66
C PRO A 104 -3.34 -9.18 -6.62
N VAL A 105 -3.10 -7.88 -6.65
CA VAL A 105 -1.73 -7.30 -6.61
C VAL A 105 -1.61 -6.30 -5.49
N SER A 106 -0.38 -6.09 -5.02
CA SER A 106 -0.10 -5.11 -3.99
C SER A 106 0.33 -3.78 -4.61
N THR A 107 -0.44 -2.74 -4.38
CA THR A 107 -0.11 -1.38 -4.77
C THR A 107 1.19 -0.89 -4.15
N THR A 108 1.41 -1.21 -2.86
CA THR A 108 2.64 -0.81 -2.15
C THR A 108 3.88 -1.43 -2.78
N HIS A 109 3.85 -2.72 -3.10
CA HIS A 109 4.96 -3.40 -3.78
C HIS A 109 5.25 -2.76 -5.15
N SER A 110 4.20 -2.49 -5.91
CA SER A 110 4.32 -1.86 -7.23
C SER A 110 4.91 -0.45 -7.13
N CYS A 111 4.47 0.35 -6.16
CA CYS A 111 4.98 1.70 -5.93
C CYS A 111 6.46 1.68 -5.48
N VAL A 112 6.82 0.80 -4.55
CA VAL A 112 8.20 0.64 -4.07
C VAL A 112 9.11 0.20 -5.22
N GLY A 113 8.70 -0.81 -6.00
CA GLY A 113 9.43 -1.26 -7.18
C GLY A 113 9.59 -0.16 -8.23
N GLY A 114 8.54 0.61 -8.48
CA GLY A 114 8.57 1.76 -9.38
C GLY A 114 9.55 2.84 -8.92
N MET A 115 9.57 3.19 -7.64
CA MET A 115 10.51 4.16 -7.07
C MET A 115 11.95 3.67 -7.11
N ILE A 116 12.21 2.39 -6.83
CA ILE A 116 13.54 1.79 -6.96
C ILE A 116 13.97 1.85 -8.43
N GLY A 117 13.12 1.38 -9.35
CA GLY A 117 13.44 1.36 -10.78
C GLY A 117 13.71 2.76 -11.35
N MET A 118 12.90 3.74 -10.96
CA MET A 118 13.10 5.15 -11.33
C MET A 118 14.44 5.67 -10.82
N THR A 119 14.76 5.44 -9.53
CA THR A 119 16.02 5.91 -8.94
C THR A 119 17.23 5.24 -9.60
N LEU A 120 17.15 3.94 -9.87
CA LEU A 120 18.20 3.21 -10.59
C LEU A 120 18.44 3.77 -11.99
N ALA A 121 17.36 4.05 -12.73
CA ALA A 121 17.45 4.55 -14.09
C ALA A 121 18.00 5.98 -14.18
N LEU A 122 17.64 6.85 -13.22
CA LEU A 122 18.03 8.28 -13.26
C LEU A 122 19.38 8.56 -12.60
N LYS A 123 19.70 7.91 -11.50
CA LYS A 123 20.87 8.24 -10.65
C LYS A 123 21.74 7.02 -10.29
N GLY A 124 21.28 5.82 -10.62
CA GLY A 124 22.04 4.59 -10.36
C GLY A 124 21.85 4.01 -8.94
N PRO A 125 22.51 2.87 -8.65
CA PRO A 125 22.26 2.09 -7.45
C PRO A 125 22.71 2.75 -6.13
N LYS A 126 23.64 3.71 -6.19
CA LYS A 126 24.16 4.41 -5.00
C LYS A 126 23.14 5.37 -4.41
N CYS A 127 22.17 5.82 -5.19
CA CYS A 127 21.11 6.73 -4.77
C CYS A 127 19.84 6.01 -4.27
N VAL A 128 19.84 4.68 -4.25
CA VAL A 128 18.80 3.89 -3.60
C VAL A 128 19.24 3.61 -2.17
N ILE A 129 18.36 3.91 -1.20
CA ILE A 129 18.59 3.63 0.21
C ILE A 129 18.28 2.16 0.47
N TRP A 130 19.26 1.30 0.26
CA TRP A 130 19.09 -0.15 0.46
C TRP A 130 18.92 -0.51 1.92
N TYR A 131 19.67 0.14 2.81
CA TYR A 131 19.64 -0.09 4.23
C TYR A 131 19.88 1.24 4.98
N ALA A 132 19.13 1.48 6.02
CA ALA A 132 19.31 2.61 6.93
C ALA A 132 19.03 2.15 8.37
N GLU A 133 19.91 2.48 9.28
CA GLU A 133 19.68 2.30 10.72
C GLU A 133 18.74 3.38 11.23
N LYS A 134 17.84 2.98 12.15
CA LYS A 134 16.93 3.88 12.85
C LYS A 134 17.03 3.67 14.34
N ASP A 135 16.97 4.75 15.08
CA ASP A 135 16.99 4.72 16.56
C ASP A 135 15.68 4.20 17.17
N THR A 136 14.62 4.11 16.36
CA THR A 136 13.30 3.67 16.80
C THR A 136 12.85 2.41 16.07
N PHE A 137 12.03 1.59 16.74
CA PHE A 137 11.42 0.43 16.09
C PHE A 137 10.76 0.82 14.75
N PRO A 138 11.00 0.07 13.67
CA PRO A 138 11.60 -1.27 13.56
C PRO A 138 13.13 -1.33 13.41
N TYR A 139 13.90 -0.33 13.80
CA TYR A 139 15.36 -0.22 13.78
C TYR A 139 16.02 -0.36 12.40
N ILE A 140 15.31 -0.87 11.41
CA ILE A 140 15.76 -1.05 10.03
C ILE A 140 14.90 -0.16 9.13
N GLY A 141 15.56 0.68 8.34
CA GLY A 141 14.97 1.53 7.31
C GLY A 141 15.44 1.15 5.91
N GLY A 142 15.11 1.99 4.95
CA GLY A 142 15.44 1.76 3.56
C GLY A 142 14.59 0.65 2.93
N VAL A 143 15.00 0.21 1.76
CA VAL A 143 14.35 -0.89 1.02
C VAL A 143 14.36 -2.19 1.84
N GLY A 144 15.46 -2.47 2.55
CA GLY A 144 15.58 -3.66 3.40
C GLY A 144 14.52 -3.71 4.51
N GLY A 145 14.21 -2.58 5.16
CA GLY A 145 13.15 -2.48 6.15
C GLY A 145 11.75 -2.70 5.54
N ILE A 146 11.52 -2.22 4.32
CA ILE A 146 10.27 -2.42 3.60
C ILE A 146 10.11 -3.91 3.24
N VAL A 147 11.13 -4.55 2.69
CA VAL A 147 11.12 -5.99 2.36
C VAL A 147 10.92 -6.84 3.61
N ALA A 148 11.58 -6.51 4.72
CA ALA A 148 11.38 -7.19 6.00
C ALA A 148 9.92 -7.08 6.47
N SER A 149 9.28 -5.93 6.29
CA SER A 149 7.87 -5.73 6.64
C SER A 149 6.91 -6.62 5.85
N TRP A 150 7.25 -6.98 4.61
CA TRP A 150 6.44 -7.88 3.78
C TRP A 150 6.36 -9.32 4.34
N ILE A 151 7.36 -9.71 5.13
CA ILE A 151 7.39 -11.01 5.81
C ILE A 151 6.74 -10.90 7.21
N VAL A 152 7.08 -9.85 7.95
CA VAL A 152 6.59 -9.66 9.32
C VAL A 152 5.09 -9.39 9.36
N SER A 153 4.58 -8.59 8.42
CA SER A 153 3.17 -8.17 8.39
C SER A 153 2.18 -9.36 8.27
N PRO A 154 2.33 -10.31 7.32
CA PRO A 154 1.43 -11.47 7.23
C PRO A 154 1.49 -12.36 8.47
N VAL A 155 2.69 -12.57 9.04
CA VAL A 155 2.86 -13.37 10.26
C VAL A 155 2.13 -12.73 11.44
N PHE A 156 2.33 -11.44 11.66
CA PHE A 156 1.66 -10.69 12.72
C PHE A 156 0.13 -10.68 12.52
N SER A 157 -0.32 -10.47 11.28
CA SER A 157 -1.74 -10.50 10.92
C SER A 157 -2.37 -11.88 11.18
N ALA A 158 -1.67 -12.97 10.85
CA ALA A 158 -2.13 -14.33 11.12
C ALA A 158 -2.28 -14.60 12.61
N ILE A 159 -1.30 -14.19 13.43
CA ILE A 159 -1.34 -14.35 14.88
C ILE A 159 -2.52 -13.57 15.46
N LEU A 160 -2.67 -12.29 15.07
CA LEU A 160 -3.75 -11.44 15.58
C LEU A 160 -5.13 -11.97 15.18
N SER A 161 -5.32 -12.33 13.91
CA SER A 161 -6.58 -12.89 13.41
C SER A 161 -6.95 -14.20 14.09
N SER A 162 -5.97 -15.09 14.26
CA SER A 162 -6.19 -16.38 14.94
C SER A 162 -6.57 -16.19 16.39
N SER A 163 -5.93 -15.25 17.08
CA SER A 163 -6.22 -14.91 18.47
C SER A 163 -7.61 -14.33 18.64
N LEU A 164 -7.99 -13.36 17.80
CA LEU A 164 -9.32 -12.75 17.81
C LEU A 164 -10.40 -13.77 17.46
N PHE A 165 -10.20 -14.59 16.43
CA PHE A 165 -11.14 -15.63 16.07
C PHE A 165 -11.28 -16.69 17.18
N GLY A 166 -10.17 -17.11 17.79
CA GLY A 166 -10.15 -18.01 18.94
C GLY A 166 -10.96 -17.46 20.11
N PHE A 167 -10.76 -16.19 20.44
CA PHE A 167 -11.52 -15.50 21.48
C PHE A 167 -13.02 -15.47 21.16
N LEU A 168 -13.40 -15.03 19.97
CA LEU A 168 -14.81 -14.98 19.54
C LEU A 168 -15.45 -16.37 19.54
N ARG A 169 -14.72 -17.40 19.07
CA ARG A 169 -15.19 -18.77 19.06
C ARG A 169 -15.45 -19.29 20.47
N CYS A 170 -14.54 -19.05 21.41
CA CYS A 170 -14.68 -19.54 22.78
C CYS A 170 -15.73 -18.75 23.56
N SER A 171 -15.79 -17.41 23.38
CA SER A 171 -16.66 -16.56 24.20
C SER A 171 -18.09 -16.50 23.71
N PHE A 172 -18.30 -16.57 22.38
CA PHE A 172 -19.61 -16.38 21.79
C PHE A 172 -20.12 -17.62 21.05
N LEU A 173 -19.37 -18.16 20.08
CA LEU A 173 -19.88 -19.20 19.19
C LEU A 173 -20.07 -20.57 19.88
N ARG A 174 -19.38 -20.86 20.98
CA ARG A 174 -19.50 -22.09 21.77
C ARG A 174 -20.32 -21.91 23.04
N SER A 175 -20.84 -20.73 23.32
CA SER A 175 -21.73 -20.50 24.45
C SER A 175 -23.09 -21.12 24.17
N GLU A 176 -23.61 -21.92 25.12
CA GLU A 176 -24.94 -22.58 25.00
C GLU A 176 -26.09 -21.58 24.84
N ASN A 177 -25.89 -20.30 25.23
CA ASN A 177 -26.89 -19.24 25.13
C ASN A 177 -26.67 -18.29 23.97
N SER A 178 -25.79 -18.59 23.01
CA SER A 178 -25.44 -17.64 21.92
C SER A 178 -26.52 -17.45 20.85
N PHE A 179 -27.57 -18.28 20.85
CA PHE A 179 -28.67 -18.27 19.88
C PHE A 179 -30.06 -18.25 20.51
N SER A 180 -30.19 -17.95 21.80
CA SER A 180 -31.49 -17.75 22.46
C SER A 180 -31.98 -16.31 22.41
#